data_4af1f68a1afdb964cd3f01248021490c
#
_entry.id   4af1f68a1afdb964cd3f01248021490c
#
_cell.length_a   1.000
_cell.length_b   1.000
_cell.length_c   1.000
_cell.angle_alpha   90.00
_cell.angle_beta   90.00
_cell.angle_gamma   90.00
#
_symmetry.space_group_name_H-M   'P 1'
#
loop_
_entity.id
_entity.type
_entity.pdbx_description
1 polymer ?
#
loop_
_entity_poly.entity_id
_entity_poly.type
_entity_poly.pdbx_seq_one_letter_code
_entity_poly.pdbx_strand_id
1 'polypeptide(L)'
;MKCNLKSFLLSAGILLLTMCFNTTYAQKWDDKIIISQCTDQYVMSLDHENPIVKNTKRYVYESNSAITVNPETAAFYGENITLDDVSGRGMKLYKNITPENVFYDDTKACIIRGYIDKKGGTCKASFERTFKDIKYFTRIYLLEEYFIRDKTLTITIPKQLSGYHIKEMNFKGFNIETSHKSTPEGETFTYTLHNADRMKEDKMMPPISNVYPYLLITGSFSDANALYTWSKEMANVDCTIPNLKELLQEINAHSKTDEDRISNTYQWIQDHIRYVAFEAGIAGHRPDTPKEVLRKRYGDCKGMALLLKTLLKAQGFDARLTDIGTDEIPFKMSEVPTLAGANHVICTLFYKGKTFYIDATCNHIPYTYTPQHIQGSEAMIENGDKPLMQIVPQQKADSSIDSLSYAYHLQGDALVGKANYLLRGDMKEWFMSLIDDAGNKNSEEILANNLNSDTHNMTVNNVKWIDKDARNVWANFVGDIVNQPAIQQADGEIYVELNPHNNLFDNRIDTTGRANDFYFPVRCNIVRQASLTIPAGYKVDYMPPSATFSTPEGVLSCQFSQKGNTILFHQKMQINHRRIPIANIPKWNETISKWKDACNEQVVLKK
;
A
#
# COMPACT_ATOMS: atom_id res chain seq x y z
N MET A 1 -3.24 8.86 -0.66
CA MET A 1 -2.30 7.72 -0.73
C MET A 1 -2.82 6.73 -1.75
N LYS A 2 -2.59 6.95 -3.03
CA LYS A 2 -2.63 5.83 -3.97
C LYS A 2 -1.53 4.90 -3.51
N CYS A 3 -1.90 3.71 -3.09
CA CYS A 3 -0.98 2.67 -2.63
C CYS A 3 0.27 2.66 -3.53
N ASN A 4 1.46 2.43 -2.98
CA ASN A 4 2.76 2.27 -3.66
C ASN A 4 2.77 1.15 -4.72
N LEU A 5 1.66 0.97 -5.40
CA LEU A 5 1.41 -0.03 -6.41
C LEU A 5 1.92 0.41 -7.79
N LYS A 6 2.14 1.73 -8.02
CA LYS A 6 2.80 2.16 -9.26
C LYS A 6 4.18 1.54 -9.43
N SER A 7 4.95 1.40 -8.34
CA SER A 7 6.22 0.65 -8.40
C SER A 7 6.03 -0.86 -8.53
N PHE A 8 4.87 -1.39 -8.10
CA PHE A 8 4.58 -2.82 -8.11
C PHE A 8 4.01 -3.30 -9.45
N LEU A 9 3.04 -2.60 -10.02
CA LEU A 9 2.48 -2.94 -11.34
C LEU A 9 3.42 -2.56 -12.49
N LEU A 10 4.17 -1.45 -12.37
CA LEU A 10 5.29 -1.19 -13.28
C LEU A 10 6.37 -2.28 -13.18
N SER A 11 6.60 -2.90 -12.03
CA SER A 11 7.57 -4.00 -11.91
C SER A 11 7.03 -5.34 -12.41
N ALA A 12 5.72 -5.59 -12.38
CA ALA A 12 5.14 -6.82 -12.91
C ALA A 12 4.87 -6.77 -14.43
N GLY A 13 4.46 -5.62 -14.96
CA GLY A 13 4.23 -5.42 -16.40
C GLY A 13 5.46 -4.92 -17.19
N ILE A 14 6.43 -4.27 -16.52
CA ILE A 14 7.68 -3.76 -17.13
C ILE A 14 8.84 -4.76 -17.00
N LEU A 15 8.70 -5.84 -16.22
CA LEU A 15 9.73 -6.89 -16.16
C LEU A 15 9.96 -7.59 -17.51
N LEU A 16 9.08 -7.44 -18.49
CA LEU A 16 9.27 -7.96 -19.85
C LEU A 16 9.95 -6.98 -20.81
N LEU A 17 10.04 -5.69 -20.50
CA LEU A 17 10.63 -4.69 -21.39
C LEU A 17 11.94 -4.06 -20.88
N THR A 18 12.43 -4.41 -19.69
CA THR A 18 13.65 -3.82 -19.11
C THR A 18 14.69 -4.84 -18.67
N MET A 19 14.75 -6.03 -19.28
CA MET A 19 15.93 -6.90 -19.14
C MET A 19 17.18 -6.37 -19.84
N CYS A 20 17.11 -5.24 -20.54
CA CYS A 20 18.28 -4.50 -21.01
C CYS A 20 18.26 -3.11 -20.37
N PHE A 21 19.20 -2.87 -19.46
CA PHE A 21 19.46 -1.59 -18.80
C PHE A 21 18.52 -1.22 -17.63
N ASN A 22 18.52 -2.03 -16.58
CA ASN A 22 18.49 -1.49 -15.23
C ASN A 22 19.45 -2.32 -14.39
N THR A 23 20.70 -1.91 -14.34
CA THR A 23 21.44 -2.05 -13.11
C THR A 23 20.58 -1.35 -12.07
N THR A 24 19.73 -2.12 -11.41
CA THR A 24 19.18 -1.73 -10.13
C THR A 24 20.38 -1.33 -9.30
N TYR A 25 20.55 -0.04 -9.13
CA TYR A 25 21.16 0.46 -7.93
C TYR A 25 20.19 0.09 -6.80
N ALA A 26 20.14 -1.20 -6.44
CA ALA A 26 20.02 -1.56 -5.06
C ALA A 26 21.20 -0.83 -4.44
N GLN A 27 20.93 0.34 -3.90
CA GLN A 27 21.89 1.09 -3.13
C GLN A 27 22.28 0.10 -2.04
N LYS A 28 23.40 -0.62 -2.22
CA LYS A 28 24.10 -1.28 -1.14
C LYS A 28 24.47 -0.14 -0.23
N TRP A 29 23.63 0.18 0.72
CA TRP A 29 23.97 1.02 1.86
C TRP A 29 25.09 0.27 2.52
N ASP A 30 26.26 0.80 2.28
CA ASP A 30 27.51 0.13 2.51
C ASP A 30 27.78 0.17 4.01
N ASP A 31 28.14 -0.94 4.63
CA ASP A 31 28.73 -1.00 5.97
C ASP A 31 30.02 -0.17 6.09
N LYS A 32 30.37 0.57 5.04
CA LYS A 32 31.47 1.52 4.96
C LYS A 32 31.24 2.78 5.82
N ILE A 33 29.99 3.11 6.12
CA ILE A 33 29.62 4.25 6.97
C ILE A 33 28.87 3.72 8.19
N ILE A 34 29.29 4.14 9.36
CA ILE A 34 28.59 3.87 10.60
C ILE A 34 28.32 5.17 11.36
N ILE A 35 27.29 5.20 12.16
CA ILE A 35 27.05 6.20 13.20
C ILE A 35 27.79 5.73 14.43
N SER A 36 28.99 6.28 14.67
CA SER A 36 29.78 5.92 15.86
C SER A 36 29.16 6.47 17.14
N GLN A 37 28.48 7.64 17.05
CA GLN A 37 27.73 8.23 18.16
C GLN A 37 26.56 9.05 17.62
N CYS A 38 25.38 8.88 18.25
CA CYS A 38 24.20 9.72 18.03
C CYS A 38 23.63 10.18 19.38
N THR A 39 23.37 11.46 19.52
CA THR A 39 22.57 12.00 20.64
C THR A 39 21.34 12.69 20.05
N ASP A 40 20.16 12.33 20.57
CA ASP A 40 18.88 12.85 20.10
C ASP A 40 18.06 13.30 21.30
N GLN A 41 17.97 14.61 21.53
CA GLN A 41 17.37 15.19 22.73
C GLN A 41 16.09 15.93 22.37
N TYR A 42 15.02 15.62 23.07
CA TYR A 42 13.73 16.30 22.99
C TYR A 42 13.39 16.89 24.34
N VAL A 43 13.13 18.18 24.36
CA VAL A 43 12.74 18.91 25.57
C VAL A 43 11.38 19.55 25.32
N MET A 44 10.37 19.09 26.04
CA MET A 44 9.07 19.72 26.06
C MET A 44 9.10 20.97 26.93
N SER A 45 8.42 22.02 26.53
CA SER A 45 8.34 23.27 27.25
C SER A 45 7.08 24.05 26.87
N LEU A 46 6.78 25.11 27.60
CA LEU A 46 5.73 26.05 27.22
C LEU A 46 6.39 27.28 26.56
N ASP A 47 5.87 27.65 25.42
CA ASP A 47 6.07 28.96 24.81
C ASP A 47 4.81 29.80 25.07
N HIS A 48 4.86 30.67 26.06
CA HIS A 48 3.71 31.29 26.72
C HIS A 48 2.79 30.16 27.29
N GLU A 49 1.63 29.92 26.71
CA GLU A 49 0.71 28.86 27.12
C GLU A 49 0.74 27.67 26.16
N ASN A 50 1.45 27.74 25.04
CA ASN A 50 1.48 26.71 24.01
C ASN A 50 2.57 25.68 24.28
N PRO A 51 2.24 24.38 24.38
CA PRO A 51 3.22 23.31 24.47
C PRO A 51 4.02 23.17 23.17
N ILE A 52 5.34 23.24 23.28
CA ILE A 52 6.29 23.07 22.19
C ILE A 52 7.32 21.99 22.52
N VAL A 53 8.01 21.48 21.49
CA VAL A 53 9.13 20.54 21.69
C VAL A 53 10.36 21.06 20.97
N LYS A 54 11.47 21.24 21.71
CA LYS A 54 12.78 21.52 21.14
C LYS A 54 13.55 20.22 20.97
N ASN A 55 14.06 20.00 19.75
CA ASN A 55 14.88 18.85 19.43
C ASN A 55 16.30 19.27 19.07
N THR A 56 17.28 18.64 19.69
CA THR A 56 18.69 18.75 19.30
C THR A 56 19.22 17.37 18.96
N LYS A 57 19.60 17.16 17.72
CA LYS A 57 20.12 15.88 17.22
C LYS A 57 21.54 16.05 16.71
N ARG A 58 22.48 15.22 17.20
CA ARG A 58 23.90 15.26 16.86
C ARG A 58 24.37 13.88 16.42
N TYR A 59 25.14 13.86 15.34
CA TYR A 59 25.74 12.66 14.77
C TYR A 59 27.25 12.76 14.71
N VAL A 60 27.91 11.65 14.95
CA VAL A 60 29.30 11.39 14.59
C VAL A 60 29.32 10.18 13.66
N TYR A 61 29.62 10.41 12.40
CA TYR A 61 29.83 9.36 11.41
C TYR A 61 31.27 8.94 11.41
N GLU A 62 31.54 7.64 11.18
CA GLU A 62 32.85 7.05 11.03
C GLU A 62 32.91 6.21 9.76
N SER A 63 34.01 6.24 9.06
CA SER A 63 34.25 5.42 7.87
C SER A 63 34.93 4.11 8.22
N ASN A 64 34.35 2.98 7.79
CA ASN A 64 35.02 1.67 7.74
C ASN A 64 35.71 1.39 6.39
N SER A 65 35.65 2.34 5.46
CA SER A 65 36.14 2.18 4.08
C SER A 65 37.52 2.83 3.92
N ALA A 66 38.37 2.19 3.11
CA ALA A 66 39.64 2.76 2.69
C ALA A 66 39.50 3.83 1.60
N ILE A 67 38.34 3.87 0.91
CA ILE A 67 38.02 4.91 -0.07
C ILE A 67 37.13 5.99 0.56
N THR A 68 37.08 7.13 -0.08
CA THR A 68 36.21 8.25 0.32
C THR A 68 34.74 7.83 0.42
N VAL A 69 34.07 8.23 1.48
CA VAL A 69 32.64 8.06 1.69
C VAL A 69 31.97 9.38 2.05
N ASN A 70 30.72 9.52 1.71
CA ASN A 70 29.92 10.73 1.95
C ASN A 70 28.67 10.37 2.77
N PRO A 71 28.74 10.40 4.11
CA PRO A 71 27.54 10.22 4.92
C PRO A 71 26.53 11.35 4.66
N GLU A 72 25.27 10.98 4.54
CA GLU A 72 24.17 11.93 4.40
C GLU A 72 23.24 11.82 5.60
N THR A 73 22.70 12.95 6.03
CA THR A 73 21.63 13.02 7.03
C THR A 73 20.74 14.19 6.73
N ALA A 74 19.46 14.07 7.08
CA ALA A 74 18.46 15.09 6.81
C ALA A 74 17.70 15.51 8.08
N ALA A 75 17.35 16.79 8.14
CA ALA A 75 16.35 17.31 9.05
C ALA A 75 15.17 17.84 8.26
N PHE A 76 13.97 17.32 8.55
CA PHE A 76 12.73 17.79 7.96
C PHE A 76 12.14 18.93 8.78
N TYR A 77 11.60 19.94 8.09
CA TYR A 77 10.99 21.13 8.67
C TYR A 77 9.90 21.68 7.74
N GLY A 78 9.03 22.55 8.25
CA GLY A 78 7.89 23.12 7.51
C GLY A 78 7.14 24.13 8.36
N GLU A 79 5.83 24.28 8.15
CA GLU A 79 5.01 25.23 8.88
C GLU A 79 4.99 24.95 10.40
N ASN A 80 4.82 23.69 10.78
CA ASN A 80 4.72 23.25 12.18
C ASN A 80 6.06 22.93 12.84
N ILE A 81 7.15 22.87 12.08
CA ILE A 81 8.49 22.52 12.57
C ILE A 81 9.50 23.51 12.02
N THR A 82 10.12 24.33 12.86
CA THR A 82 11.23 25.19 12.43
C THR A 82 12.55 24.45 12.47
N LEU A 83 13.46 24.82 11.58
CA LEU A 83 14.86 24.44 11.61
C LEU A 83 15.64 25.63 12.17
N ASP A 84 16.07 25.54 13.44
CA ASP A 84 16.59 26.64 14.19
C ASP A 84 18.10 26.79 14.02
N ASP A 85 18.84 25.67 13.98
CA ASP A 85 20.28 25.64 13.67
C ASP A 85 20.67 24.39 12.89
N VAL A 86 21.70 24.56 12.08
CA VAL A 86 22.31 23.46 11.28
C VAL A 86 23.82 23.61 11.38
N SER A 87 24.47 22.63 11.98
CA SER A 87 25.92 22.59 12.12
C SER A 87 26.51 21.31 11.57
N GLY A 88 27.69 21.38 10.99
CA GLY A 88 28.39 20.22 10.44
C GLY A 88 29.32 20.59 9.31
N ARG A 89 30.34 19.72 9.10
CA ARG A 89 31.31 19.86 8.03
C ARG A 89 30.84 19.11 6.81
N GLY A 90 30.56 19.82 5.72
CA GLY A 90 30.10 19.25 4.46
C GLY A 90 29.19 20.20 3.69
N MET A 91 28.61 19.69 2.61
CA MET A 91 27.65 20.43 1.80
C MET A 91 26.28 20.40 2.48
N LYS A 92 25.65 21.58 2.60
CA LYS A 92 24.27 21.72 3.08
C LYS A 92 23.36 21.96 1.88
N LEU A 93 22.38 21.07 1.68
CA LEU A 93 21.40 21.16 0.60
C LEU A 93 20.01 21.38 1.19
N TYR A 94 19.33 22.40 0.72
CA TYR A 94 17.95 22.71 1.11
C TYR A 94 17.02 22.35 -0.04
N LYS A 95 16.06 21.46 0.19
CA LYS A 95 15.13 20.96 -0.82
C LYS A 95 13.70 20.96 -0.31
N ASN A 96 12.75 21.22 -1.20
CA ASN A 96 11.37 20.82 -0.96
C ASN A 96 11.28 19.31 -1.13
N ILE A 97 10.64 18.65 -0.19
CA ILE A 97 10.42 17.19 -0.25
C ILE A 97 8.93 16.98 -0.44
N THR A 98 8.57 16.66 -1.67
CA THR A 98 7.19 16.28 -1.98
C THR A 98 7.21 14.79 -2.30
N PRO A 99 6.54 13.94 -1.51
CA PRO A 99 6.38 12.53 -1.83
C PRO A 99 5.77 12.34 -3.22
N GLU A 100 6.11 11.26 -3.93
CA GLU A 100 5.65 11.03 -5.32
C GLU A 100 4.12 11.08 -5.48
N ASN A 101 3.37 10.79 -4.42
CA ASN A 101 1.90 10.73 -4.42
C ASN A 101 1.23 11.98 -3.80
N VAL A 102 2.00 13.00 -3.42
CA VAL A 102 1.52 14.25 -2.83
C VAL A 102 1.78 15.39 -3.80
N PHE A 103 0.75 16.17 -4.13
CA PHE A 103 0.89 17.29 -5.05
C PHE A 103 1.60 18.47 -4.40
N TYR A 104 1.29 18.73 -3.14
CA TYR A 104 1.88 19.81 -2.36
C TYR A 104 2.01 19.39 -0.90
N ASP A 105 3.24 19.45 -0.43
CA ASP A 105 3.63 19.34 0.96
C ASP A 105 4.56 20.52 1.28
N ASP A 106 4.39 21.16 2.42
CA ASP A 106 5.27 22.22 2.87
C ASP A 106 6.57 21.69 3.47
N THR A 107 6.73 20.37 3.54
CA THR A 107 7.91 19.71 4.07
C THR A 107 9.15 20.04 3.25
N LYS A 108 10.13 20.57 3.95
CA LYS A 108 11.48 20.84 3.45
C LYS A 108 12.47 19.95 4.16
N ALA A 109 13.56 19.65 3.49
CA ALA A 109 14.71 18.98 4.11
C ALA A 109 15.96 19.84 3.99
N CYS A 110 16.68 19.93 5.10
CA CYS A 110 18.08 20.30 5.09
C CYS A 110 18.92 19.02 5.15
N ILE A 111 19.64 18.74 4.08
CA ILE A 111 20.50 17.56 3.95
C ILE A 111 21.94 18.00 4.15
N ILE A 112 22.65 17.38 5.10
CA ILE A 112 24.10 17.52 5.24
C ILE A 112 24.76 16.32 4.57
N ARG A 113 25.55 16.60 3.53
CA ARG A 113 26.41 15.60 2.89
C ARG A 113 27.83 15.79 3.40
N GLY A 114 28.26 14.88 4.28
CA GLY A 114 29.60 14.88 4.86
C GLY A 114 30.65 14.35 3.86
N TYR A 115 31.93 14.37 4.30
CA TYR A 115 33.06 13.86 3.56
C TYR A 115 34.05 13.20 4.53
N ILE A 116 34.42 11.94 4.26
CA ILE A 116 35.42 11.19 5.02
C ILE A 116 36.35 10.49 4.01
N ASP A 117 37.61 10.81 4.03
CA ASP A 117 38.61 10.41 3.03
C ASP A 117 39.39 9.15 3.39
N LYS A 118 39.27 8.64 4.61
CA LYS A 118 40.04 7.48 5.09
C LYS A 118 39.28 6.65 6.12
N LYS A 119 39.68 5.40 6.24
CA LYS A 119 39.18 4.48 7.28
C LYS A 119 39.49 5.04 8.68
N GLY A 120 38.51 4.97 9.57
CA GLY A 120 38.56 5.54 10.94
C GLY A 120 38.43 7.06 10.99
N GLY A 121 38.35 7.74 9.81
CA GLY A 121 38.02 9.16 9.76
C GLY A 121 36.59 9.42 10.20
N THR A 122 36.31 10.61 10.70
CA THR A 122 35.00 10.99 11.22
C THR A 122 34.45 12.28 10.62
N CYS A 123 33.12 12.40 10.59
CA CYS A 123 32.39 13.60 10.21
C CYS A 123 31.25 13.84 11.20
N LYS A 124 30.95 15.11 11.51
CA LYS A 124 29.91 15.50 12.45
C LYS A 124 28.81 16.28 11.75
N ALA A 125 27.57 16.05 12.18
CA ALA A 125 26.41 16.82 11.78
C ALA A 125 25.49 17.04 12.98
N SER A 126 24.83 18.20 13.05
CA SER A 126 23.79 18.45 14.04
C SER A 126 22.68 19.35 13.50
N PHE A 127 21.49 19.16 14.08
CA PHE A 127 20.30 19.95 13.80
C PHE A 127 19.63 20.38 15.10
N GLU A 128 19.12 21.60 15.13
CA GLU A 128 18.20 22.06 16.15
C GLU A 128 16.87 22.43 15.49
N ARG A 129 15.78 21.94 16.08
CA ARG A 129 14.42 22.12 15.54
C ARG A 129 13.45 22.41 16.67
N THR A 130 12.39 23.16 16.35
CA THR A 130 11.27 23.40 17.27
C THR A 130 9.96 22.96 16.63
N PHE A 131 9.28 22.03 17.28
CA PHE A 131 7.88 21.68 16.99
C PHE A 131 7.00 22.70 17.68
N LYS A 132 6.32 23.54 16.91
CA LYS A 132 5.54 24.70 17.40
C LYS A 132 4.23 24.31 18.10
N ASP A 133 3.72 23.12 17.83
CA ASP A 133 2.55 22.55 18.47
C ASP A 133 2.80 21.05 18.71
N ILE A 134 2.77 20.66 19.97
CA ILE A 134 3.07 19.29 20.39
C ILE A 134 2.09 18.25 19.81
N LYS A 135 0.87 18.65 19.38
CA LYS A 135 -0.08 17.75 18.71
C LYS A 135 0.50 17.09 17.46
N TYR A 136 1.41 17.79 16.76
CA TYR A 136 2.08 17.27 15.55
C TYR A 136 3.36 16.50 15.86
N PHE A 137 3.81 16.49 17.11
CA PHE A 137 4.95 15.70 17.56
C PHE A 137 4.46 14.32 18.03
N THR A 138 4.27 13.40 17.09
CA THR A 138 3.58 12.13 17.37
C THR A 138 4.48 10.90 17.40
N ARG A 139 5.56 10.86 16.61
CA ARG A 139 6.41 9.66 16.46
C ARG A 139 7.89 10.01 16.45
N ILE A 140 8.70 9.11 17.07
CA ILE A 140 10.17 9.16 17.00
C ILE A 140 10.68 7.74 16.74
N TYR A 141 11.25 7.49 15.56
CA TYR A 141 11.90 6.21 15.25
C TYR A 141 13.28 6.14 15.95
N LEU A 142 13.62 4.94 16.46
CA LEU A 142 14.87 4.76 17.21
C LEU A 142 16.04 4.36 16.31
N LEU A 143 15.79 3.65 15.22
CA LEU A 143 16.82 3.27 14.28
C LEU A 143 17.09 4.39 13.26
N GLU A 144 18.23 4.30 12.60
CA GLU A 144 18.72 5.27 11.60
C GLU A 144 18.98 4.54 10.25
N GLU A 145 19.41 5.30 9.25
CA GLU A 145 19.74 4.77 7.91
C GLU A 145 21.10 4.05 7.86
N TYR A 146 21.94 4.21 8.87
CA TYR A 146 23.24 3.56 8.99
C TYR A 146 23.29 2.70 10.26
N PHE A 147 24.21 1.72 10.30
CA PHE A 147 24.52 0.99 11.53
C PHE A 147 24.91 1.96 12.65
N ILE A 148 24.36 1.73 13.84
CA ILE A 148 24.55 2.58 15.02
C ILE A 148 25.47 1.84 16.01
N ARG A 149 26.64 2.41 16.31
CA ARG A 149 27.48 1.88 17.39
C ARG A 149 26.89 2.27 18.75
N ASP A 150 26.65 3.56 18.95
CA ASP A 150 26.06 4.10 20.18
C ASP A 150 25.04 5.20 19.85
N LYS A 151 23.84 5.06 20.38
CA LYS A 151 22.81 6.12 20.33
C LYS A 151 22.15 6.29 21.68
N THR A 152 22.01 7.54 22.11
CA THR A 152 21.20 7.91 23.26
C THR A 152 20.11 8.90 22.82
N LEU A 153 18.87 8.52 23.05
CA LEU A 153 17.70 9.37 22.86
C LEU A 153 17.12 9.74 24.22
N THR A 154 16.88 11.02 24.45
CA THR A 154 16.27 11.51 25.71
C THR A 154 15.04 12.35 25.42
N ILE A 155 13.99 12.17 26.24
CA ILE A 155 12.78 12.99 26.21
C ILE A 155 12.55 13.53 27.62
N THR A 156 12.53 14.84 27.76
CA THR A 156 12.25 15.52 29.01
C THR A 156 10.86 16.15 28.97
N ILE A 157 10.01 15.76 29.92
CA ILE A 157 8.65 16.24 30.10
C ILE A 157 8.60 17.04 31.42
N PRO A 158 8.46 18.36 31.39
CA PRO A 158 8.38 19.17 32.62
C PRO A 158 7.05 18.89 33.33
N LYS A 159 7.02 19.15 34.65
CA LYS A 159 5.84 18.89 35.50
C LYS A 159 4.55 19.55 34.98
N GLN A 160 4.67 20.72 34.37
CA GLN A 160 3.51 21.44 33.78
C GLN A 160 2.87 20.69 32.61
N LEU A 161 3.60 19.77 32.00
CA LEU A 161 3.17 18.92 30.85
C LEU A 161 3.05 17.45 31.24
N SER A 162 2.80 17.13 32.52
CA SER A 162 2.70 15.75 33.05
C SER A 162 1.55 14.92 32.45
N GLY A 163 0.65 15.54 31.68
CA GLY A 163 -0.38 14.83 30.91
C GLY A 163 0.12 14.15 29.63
N TYR A 164 1.35 14.44 29.20
CA TYR A 164 1.96 13.77 28.05
C TYR A 164 2.66 12.48 28.46
N HIS A 165 2.53 11.45 27.63
CA HIS A 165 3.07 10.13 27.88
C HIS A 165 3.77 9.57 26.64
N ILE A 166 4.67 8.62 26.86
CA ILE A 166 5.40 7.91 25.82
C ILE A 166 4.94 6.47 25.79
N LYS A 167 4.52 6.01 24.62
CA LYS A 167 4.20 4.59 24.37
C LYS A 167 5.26 3.97 23.46
N GLU A 168 5.89 2.91 23.94
CA GLU A 168 6.90 2.14 23.19
C GLU A 168 6.22 1.19 22.22
N MET A 169 6.61 1.26 20.95
CA MET A 169 6.03 0.47 19.87
C MET A 169 7.10 -0.39 19.21
N ASN A 170 6.79 -1.66 18.95
CA ASN A 170 7.65 -2.65 18.27
C ASN A 170 9.03 -2.87 18.92
N PHE A 171 9.16 -2.72 20.24
CA PHE A 171 10.45 -2.91 20.94
C PHE A 171 10.89 -4.38 21.00
N LYS A 172 9.94 -5.32 20.91
CA LYS A 172 10.26 -6.75 20.97
C LYS A 172 11.19 -7.16 19.83
N GLY A 173 12.32 -7.76 20.19
CA GLY A 173 13.34 -8.22 19.23
C GLY A 173 14.45 -7.21 18.97
N PHE A 174 14.37 -6.00 19.54
CA PHE A 174 15.42 -4.99 19.49
C PHE A 174 16.07 -4.84 20.86
N ASN A 175 17.41 -4.68 20.86
CA ASN A 175 18.17 -4.45 22.10
C ASN A 175 18.18 -2.96 22.41
N ILE A 176 17.16 -2.49 23.15
CA ILE A 176 16.97 -1.10 23.56
C ILE A 176 16.97 -1.06 25.09
N GLU A 177 17.95 -0.38 25.65
CA GLU A 177 17.99 -0.14 27.09
C GLU A 177 17.13 1.09 27.40
N THR A 178 16.28 0.98 28.41
CA THR A 178 15.38 2.05 28.83
C THR A 178 15.66 2.47 30.27
N SER A 179 15.66 3.76 30.53
CA SER A 179 15.70 4.29 31.88
C SER A 179 14.75 5.48 32.03
N HIS A 180 14.22 5.63 33.25
CA HIS A 180 13.28 6.70 33.59
C HIS A 180 13.73 7.37 34.89
N LYS A 181 13.80 8.69 34.88
CA LYS A 181 14.12 9.49 36.05
C LYS A 181 12.99 10.48 36.29
N SER A 182 12.40 10.41 37.49
CA SER A 182 11.42 11.40 37.97
C SER A 182 12.07 12.34 38.96
N THR A 183 11.82 13.65 38.82
CA THR A 183 12.27 14.73 39.70
C THR A 183 11.11 15.67 39.99
N PRO A 184 11.25 16.60 40.97
CA PRO A 184 10.23 17.62 41.21
C PRO A 184 9.94 18.53 40.01
N GLU A 185 10.91 18.69 39.10
CA GLU A 185 10.84 19.54 37.90
C GLU A 185 10.14 18.81 36.73
N GLY A 186 10.12 17.46 36.73
CA GLY A 186 9.52 16.67 35.68
C GLY A 186 10.16 15.28 35.51
N GLU A 187 9.94 14.67 34.34
CA GLU A 187 10.36 13.33 34.04
C GLU A 187 11.33 13.33 32.84
N THR A 188 12.31 12.44 32.88
CA THR A 188 13.23 12.22 31.77
C THR A 188 13.27 10.72 31.43
N PHE A 189 12.94 10.41 30.19
CA PHE A 189 13.02 9.08 29.61
C PHE A 189 14.27 9.00 28.74
N THR A 190 15.04 7.93 28.89
CA THR A 190 16.26 7.70 28.12
C THR A 190 16.22 6.32 27.48
N TYR A 191 16.54 6.28 26.20
CA TYR A 191 16.60 5.08 25.37
C TYR A 191 18.01 4.98 24.78
N THR A 192 18.68 3.86 25.04
CA THR A 192 20.05 3.63 24.58
C THR A 192 20.11 2.42 23.67
N LEU A 193 20.79 2.57 22.55
CA LEU A 193 21.03 1.51 21.58
C LEU A 193 22.54 1.34 21.41
N HIS A 194 22.99 0.08 21.47
CA HIS A 194 24.36 -0.32 21.22
C HIS A 194 24.39 -1.34 20.08
N ASN A 195 25.28 -1.12 19.10
CA ASN A 195 25.48 -2.02 17.95
C ASN A 195 24.16 -2.39 17.25
N ALA A 196 23.32 -1.37 16.99
CA ALA A 196 22.02 -1.58 16.36
C ALA A 196 22.13 -1.51 14.83
N ASP A 197 21.48 -2.48 14.15
CA ASP A 197 21.36 -2.47 12.71
C ASP A 197 20.51 -1.30 12.22
N ARG A 198 20.78 -0.89 10.98
CA ARG A 198 20.01 0.16 10.32
C ARG A 198 18.58 -0.26 10.03
N MET A 199 17.70 0.71 9.85
CA MET A 199 16.43 0.46 9.16
C MET A 199 16.72 -0.01 7.73
N LYS A 200 16.05 -1.07 7.32
CA LYS A 200 16.19 -1.64 6.00
C LYS A 200 14.82 -1.80 5.36
N GLU A 201 14.67 -1.26 4.17
CA GLU A 201 13.48 -1.44 3.38
C GLU A 201 13.67 -2.61 2.41
N ASP A 202 12.89 -3.66 2.59
CA ASP A 202 12.83 -4.79 1.69
C ASP A 202 11.59 -4.67 0.78
N LYS A 203 11.70 -5.17 -0.44
CA LYS A 203 10.56 -5.19 -1.35
C LYS A 203 9.41 -6.00 -0.73
N MET A 204 8.20 -5.46 -0.75
CA MET A 204 7.01 -6.10 -0.16
C MET A 204 7.21 -6.51 1.31
N MET A 205 7.72 -5.61 2.13
CA MET A 205 7.72 -5.74 3.58
C MET A 205 6.46 -5.13 4.19
N PRO A 206 6.10 -5.47 5.44
CA PRO A 206 5.07 -4.71 6.15
C PRO A 206 5.45 -3.23 6.29
N PRO A 207 4.48 -2.32 6.49
CA PRO A 207 4.78 -0.92 6.75
C PRO A 207 5.82 -0.74 7.86
N ILE A 208 6.67 0.27 7.72
CA ILE A 208 7.76 0.57 8.68
C ILE A 208 7.24 0.66 10.12
N SER A 209 6.08 1.29 10.32
CA SER A 209 5.39 1.42 11.61
C SER A 209 4.93 0.09 12.21
N ASN A 210 4.88 -0.99 11.44
CA ASN A 210 4.52 -2.33 11.88
C ASN A 210 5.74 -3.21 12.18
N VAL A 211 6.96 -2.70 11.92
CA VAL A 211 8.20 -3.48 12.00
C VAL A 211 9.20 -2.85 12.96
N TYR A 212 9.55 -1.58 12.75
CA TYR A 212 10.65 -0.95 13.46
C TYR A 212 10.23 -0.27 14.76
N PRO A 213 11.14 -0.20 15.77
CA PRO A 213 10.85 0.38 17.07
C PRO A 213 10.71 1.91 16.95
N TYR A 214 9.66 2.43 17.56
CA TYR A 214 9.43 3.86 17.68
C TYR A 214 8.73 4.23 18.99
N LEU A 215 8.82 5.48 19.35
CA LEU A 215 8.10 6.08 20.45
C LEU A 215 6.89 6.83 19.89
N LEU A 216 5.73 6.59 20.49
CA LEU A 216 4.49 7.29 20.18
C LEU A 216 4.20 8.26 21.33
N ILE A 217 4.08 9.55 21.02
CA ILE A 217 3.79 10.59 22.00
C ILE A 217 2.28 10.79 22.08
N THR A 218 1.75 10.73 23.27
CA THR A 218 0.32 10.84 23.58
C THR A 218 0.07 11.88 24.64
N GLY A 219 -1.21 12.26 24.86
CA GLY A 219 -1.59 13.26 25.86
C GLY A 219 -2.09 14.58 25.28
N SER A 220 -1.95 14.79 23.96
CA SER A 220 -2.58 15.95 23.30
C SER A 220 -4.11 15.88 23.33
N PHE A 221 -4.64 14.68 23.41
CA PHE A 221 -6.08 14.40 23.56
C PHE A 221 -6.29 13.46 24.74
N SER A 222 -7.24 13.79 25.61
CA SER A 222 -7.55 12.99 26.80
C SER A 222 -8.14 11.62 26.48
N ASP A 223 -8.90 11.55 25.40
CA ASP A 223 -9.58 10.34 24.92
C ASP A 223 -9.99 10.48 23.45
N ALA A 224 -10.62 9.43 22.90
CA ALA A 224 -11.11 9.44 21.53
C ALA A 224 -12.21 10.50 21.28
N ASN A 225 -12.95 10.93 22.29
CA ASN A 225 -13.96 11.98 22.12
C ASN A 225 -13.28 13.35 21.92
N ALA A 226 -12.20 13.64 22.67
CA ALA A 226 -11.42 14.85 22.49
C ALA A 226 -10.77 14.92 21.10
N LEU A 227 -10.21 13.80 20.63
CA LEU A 227 -9.69 13.67 19.26
C LEU A 227 -10.79 13.90 18.22
N TYR A 228 -11.94 13.26 18.40
CA TYR A 228 -13.11 13.44 17.52
C TYR A 228 -13.62 14.88 17.49
N THR A 229 -13.72 15.54 18.65
CA THR A 229 -14.15 16.94 18.74
C THR A 229 -13.24 17.83 17.92
N TRP A 230 -11.93 17.64 18.03
CA TRP A 230 -10.95 18.37 17.23
C TRP A 230 -11.08 18.09 15.73
N SER A 231 -11.23 16.81 15.32
CA SER A 231 -11.44 16.44 13.91
C SER A 231 -12.75 17.04 13.36
N LYS A 232 -13.83 17.00 14.15
CA LYS A 232 -15.13 17.60 13.79
C LYS A 232 -15.03 19.12 13.61
N GLU A 233 -14.24 19.82 14.43
CA GLU A 233 -13.96 21.25 14.28
C GLU A 233 -13.20 21.53 12.98
N MET A 234 -12.19 20.72 12.64
CA MET A 234 -11.47 20.84 11.36
C MET A 234 -12.40 20.62 10.17
N ALA A 235 -13.32 19.66 10.26
CA ALA A 235 -14.28 19.34 9.22
C ALA A 235 -15.47 20.31 9.13
N ASN A 236 -15.59 21.25 10.06
CA ASN A 236 -16.68 22.26 10.08
C ASN A 236 -16.39 23.38 9.05
N VAL A 237 -16.66 23.07 7.79
CA VAL A 237 -16.52 23.99 6.65
C VAL A 237 -17.87 24.19 5.95
N ASP A 238 -17.98 25.22 5.11
CA ASP A 238 -19.16 25.46 4.30
C ASP A 238 -19.39 24.33 3.29
N CYS A 239 -20.48 23.59 3.45
CA CYS A 239 -20.88 22.49 2.58
C CYS A 239 -21.88 22.91 1.49
N THR A 240 -22.10 24.19 1.27
CA THR A 240 -23.02 24.71 0.24
C THR A 240 -22.46 24.41 -1.16
N ILE A 241 -23.28 23.77 -1.98
CA ILE A 241 -22.96 23.51 -3.40
C ILE A 241 -23.88 24.38 -4.26
N PRO A 242 -23.32 25.31 -5.07
CA PRO A 242 -24.11 26.03 -6.06
C PRO A 242 -24.70 25.06 -7.08
N ASN A 243 -25.97 25.30 -7.49
CA ASN A 243 -26.69 24.46 -8.48
C ASN A 243 -26.76 22.98 -8.10
N LEU A 244 -26.85 22.67 -6.79
CA LEU A 244 -26.90 21.30 -6.28
C LEU A 244 -28.02 20.47 -6.92
N LYS A 245 -29.19 21.10 -7.15
CA LYS A 245 -30.35 20.41 -7.74
C LYS A 245 -30.06 19.95 -9.16
N GLU A 246 -29.48 20.80 -9.95
CA GLU A 246 -29.10 20.52 -11.35
C GLU A 246 -28.02 19.42 -11.39
N LEU A 247 -27.01 19.50 -10.53
CA LEU A 247 -25.96 18.49 -10.41
C LEU A 247 -26.55 17.13 -10.03
N LEU A 248 -27.45 17.06 -9.06
CA LEU A 248 -28.10 15.81 -8.65
C LEU A 248 -29.04 15.26 -9.74
N GLN A 249 -29.69 16.12 -10.55
CA GLN A 249 -30.46 15.68 -11.72
C GLN A 249 -29.56 15.05 -12.79
N GLU A 250 -28.39 15.64 -13.06
CA GLU A 250 -27.39 15.06 -13.97
C GLU A 250 -26.92 13.69 -13.48
N ILE A 251 -26.43 13.61 -12.22
CA ILE A 251 -25.93 12.37 -11.61
C ILE A 251 -26.98 11.26 -11.67
N ASN A 252 -28.25 11.58 -11.44
CA ASN A 252 -29.32 10.61 -11.29
C ASN A 252 -30.20 10.45 -12.54
N ALA A 253 -29.80 11.01 -13.69
CA ALA A 253 -30.62 11.01 -14.91
C ALA A 253 -31.16 9.62 -15.32
N HIS A 254 -30.41 8.57 -15.01
CA HIS A 254 -30.76 7.17 -15.33
C HIS A 254 -30.99 6.29 -14.10
N SER A 255 -31.04 6.85 -12.90
CA SER A 255 -31.28 6.10 -11.66
C SER A 255 -32.74 5.67 -11.56
N LYS A 256 -32.97 4.39 -11.24
CA LYS A 256 -34.32 3.82 -11.01
C LYS A 256 -34.54 3.44 -9.56
N THR A 257 -33.47 3.18 -8.83
CA THR A 257 -33.47 2.73 -7.44
C THR A 257 -32.57 3.62 -6.58
N ASP A 258 -32.67 3.51 -5.28
CA ASP A 258 -31.78 4.19 -4.35
C ASP A 258 -30.34 3.65 -4.49
N GLU A 259 -30.17 2.36 -4.74
CA GLU A 259 -28.87 1.74 -5.05
C GLU A 259 -28.21 2.37 -6.29
N ASP A 260 -29.00 2.64 -7.33
CA ASP A 260 -28.51 3.36 -8.53
C ASP A 260 -28.07 4.77 -8.17
N ARG A 261 -28.85 5.49 -7.35
CA ARG A 261 -28.52 6.85 -6.91
C ARG A 261 -27.21 6.89 -6.12
N ILE A 262 -27.01 5.95 -5.20
CA ILE A 262 -25.77 5.83 -4.42
C ILE A 262 -24.61 5.50 -5.37
N SER A 263 -24.77 4.51 -6.22
CA SER A 263 -23.75 4.04 -7.18
C SER A 263 -23.35 5.14 -8.15
N ASN A 264 -24.34 5.84 -8.75
CA ASN A 264 -24.07 6.90 -9.71
C ASN A 264 -23.42 8.12 -9.05
N THR A 265 -23.75 8.43 -7.79
CA THR A 265 -23.10 9.53 -7.05
C THR A 265 -21.63 9.22 -6.79
N TYR A 266 -21.32 7.99 -6.37
CA TYR A 266 -19.94 7.56 -6.16
C TYR A 266 -19.16 7.51 -7.47
N GLN A 267 -19.74 6.91 -8.53
CA GLN A 267 -19.15 6.87 -9.86
C GLN A 267 -18.86 8.28 -10.41
N TRP A 268 -19.80 9.20 -10.26
CA TRP A 268 -19.63 10.57 -10.74
C TRP A 268 -18.38 11.23 -10.11
N ILE A 269 -18.14 11.00 -8.81
CA ILE A 269 -16.93 11.50 -8.13
C ILE A 269 -15.67 10.84 -8.73
N GLN A 270 -15.68 9.53 -8.93
CA GLN A 270 -14.57 8.79 -9.54
C GLN A 270 -14.20 9.33 -10.93
N ASP A 271 -15.23 9.68 -11.73
CA ASP A 271 -15.04 10.12 -13.12
C ASP A 271 -14.64 11.60 -13.22
N HIS A 272 -15.02 12.45 -12.25
CA HIS A 272 -14.91 13.90 -12.38
C HIS A 272 -13.96 14.56 -11.39
N ILE A 273 -13.57 13.89 -10.32
CA ILE A 273 -12.71 14.45 -9.28
C ILE A 273 -11.42 13.63 -9.17
N ARG A 274 -10.32 14.26 -9.52
CA ARG A 274 -9.01 13.63 -9.40
C ARG A 274 -8.52 13.68 -7.96
N TYR A 275 -8.01 12.56 -7.44
CA TYR A 275 -7.33 12.56 -6.15
C TYR A 275 -5.98 13.28 -6.25
N VAL A 276 -5.78 14.26 -5.36
CA VAL A 276 -4.52 15.01 -5.22
C VAL A 276 -4.30 15.27 -3.73
N ALA A 277 -3.28 14.66 -3.15
CA ALA A 277 -2.98 14.83 -1.73
C ALA A 277 -2.40 16.22 -1.43
N PHE A 278 -2.94 16.86 -0.38
CA PHE A 278 -2.43 18.10 0.20
C PHE A 278 -2.17 17.85 1.68
N GLU A 279 -0.91 17.97 2.09
CA GLU A 279 -0.47 17.64 3.46
C GLU A 279 0.17 18.83 4.18
N ALA A 280 0.10 20.04 3.59
CA ALA A 280 0.72 21.24 4.15
C ALA A 280 -0.08 21.78 5.34
N GLY A 281 0.58 21.93 6.50
CA GLY A 281 0.09 22.64 7.67
C GLY A 281 -1.32 22.22 8.09
N ILE A 282 -2.22 23.18 8.30
CA ILE A 282 -3.61 22.91 8.68
C ILE A 282 -4.42 22.23 7.57
N ALA A 283 -4.03 22.38 6.30
CA ALA A 283 -4.67 21.71 5.17
C ALA A 283 -4.47 20.19 5.21
N GLY A 284 -3.46 19.68 5.93
CA GLY A 284 -3.32 18.26 6.23
C GLY A 284 -4.48 17.68 7.04
N HIS A 285 -5.26 18.51 7.72
CA HIS A 285 -6.37 18.08 8.59
C HIS A 285 -7.73 18.68 8.20
N ARG A 286 -7.74 19.87 7.60
CA ARG A 286 -8.97 20.56 7.20
C ARG A 286 -9.32 20.24 5.75
N PRO A 287 -10.54 19.73 5.45
CA PRO A 287 -10.96 19.49 4.08
C PRO A 287 -11.18 20.77 3.30
N ASP A 288 -10.94 20.74 1.98
CA ASP A 288 -11.51 21.71 1.06
C ASP A 288 -13.05 21.63 1.09
N THR A 289 -13.72 22.77 0.87
CA THR A 289 -15.19 22.78 0.76
C THR A 289 -15.66 22.01 -0.48
N PRO A 290 -16.84 21.37 -0.46
CA PRO A 290 -17.42 20.73 -1.64
C PRO A 290 -17.45 21.60 -2.87
N LYS A 291 -17.75 22.89 -2.72
CA LYS A 291 -17.72 23.90 -3.79
C LYS A 291 -16.32 24.01 -4.43
N GLU A 292 -15.26 24.07 -3.62
CA GLU A 292 -13.90 24.17 -4.13
C GLU A 292 -13.44 22.90 -4.81
N VAL A 293 -13.74 21.71 -4.26
CA VAL A 293 -13.46 20.42 -4.90
C VAL A 293 -14.13 20.34 -6.28
N LEU A 294 -15.41 20.72 -6.37
CA LEU A 294 -16.15 20.75 -7.64
C LEU A 294 -15.55 21.73 -8.64
N ARG A 295 -15.16 22.93 -8.19
CA ARG A 295 -14.56 23.96 -9.05
C ARG A 295 -13.18 23.55 -9.56
N LYS A 296 -12.35 22.97 -8.69
CA LYS A 296 -10.98 22.56 -9.00
C LYS A 296 -10.92 21.23 -9.78
N ARG A 297 -11.97 20.39 -9.69
CA ARG A 297 -12.00 19.03 -10.23
C ARG A 297 -10.92 18.10 -9.62
N TYR A 298 -10.42 18.45 -8.45
CA TYR A 298 -9.55 17.60 -7.64
C TYR A 298 -9.77 17.88 -6.15
N GLY A 299 -9.39 16.92 -5.32
CA GLY A 299 -9.39 17.01 -3.87
C GLY A 299 -8.54 15.94 -3.24
N ASP A 300 -8.20 16.14 -1.96
CA ASP A 300 -7.59 15.10 -1.14
C ASP A 300 -8.66 14.16 -0.55
N CYS A 301 -8.24 13.17 0.26
CA CYS A 301 -9.16 12.21 0.87
C CYS A 301 -10.29 12.91 1.64
N LYS A 302 -9.97 13.96 2.39
CA LYS A 302 -10.93 14.71 3.23
C LYS A 302 -11.94 15.47 2.36
N GLY A 303 -11.47 16.19 1.36
CA GLY A 303 -12.31 16.97 0.45
C GLY A 303 -13.22 16.07 -0.40
N MET A 304 -12.70 14.95 -0.91
CA MET A 304 -13.48 13.99 -1.70
C MET A 304 -14.52 13.26 -0.86
N ALA A 305 -14.15 12.81 0.36
CA ALA A 305 -15.08 12.18 1.29
C ALA A 305 -16.19 13.13 1.75
N LEU A 306 -15.85 14.41 2.01
CA LEU A 306 -16.83 15.43 2.37
C LEU A 306 -17.77 15.76 1.22
N LEU A 307 -17.28 15.82 -0.03
CA LEU A 307 -18.11 15.99 -1.21
C LEU A 307 -19.09 14.81 -1.37
N LEU A 308 -18.60 13.57 -1.26
CA LEU A 308 -19.44 12.37 -1.35
C LEU A 308 -20.53 12.36 -0.27
N LYS A 309 -20.16 12.61 1.00
CA LYS A 309 -21.10 12.77 2.10
C LYS A 309 -22.15 13.82 1.78
N THR A 310 -21.75 14.99 1.30
CA THR A 310 -22.66 16.12 1.04
C THR A 310 -23.67 15.77 -0.06
N LEU A 311 -23.24 15.16 -1.16
CA LEU A 311 -24.10 14.73 -2.25
C LEU A 311 -25.08 13.63 -1.83
N LEU A 312 -24.62 12.64 -1.06
CA LEU A 312 -25.48 11.56 -0.56
C LEU A 312 -26.50 12.06 0.47
N LYS A 313 -26.09 12.94 1.41
CA LYS A 313 -27.01 13.54 2.38
C LYS A 313 -28.08 14.38 1.72
N ALA A 314 -27.75 15.14 0.68
CA ALA A 314 -28.72 15.93 -0.08
C ALA A 314 -29.77 15.06 -0.80
N GLN A 315 -29.49 13.78 -0.98
CA GLN A 315 -30.42 12.79 -1.52
C GLN A 315 -31.18 12.01 -0.45
N GLY A 316 -30.97 12.31 0.85
CA GLY A 316 -31.66 11.69 1.98
C GLY A 316 -30.98 10.45 2.56
N PHE A 317 -29.74 10.14 2.15
CA PHE A 317 -28.98 9.01 2.68
C PHE A 317 -28.21 9.37 3.98
N ASP A 318 -28.07 8.42 4.90
CA ASP A 318 -27.25 8.58 6.12
C ASP A 318 -25.77 8.33 5.78
N ALA A 319 -25.13 9.36 5.24
CA ALA A 319 -23.72 9.39 4.89
C ALA A 319 -22.95 10.25 5.91
N ARG A 320 -21.82 9.75 6.39
CA ARG A 320 -21.04 10.35 7.47
C ARG A 320 -19.56 10.39 7.15
N LEU A 321 -18.89 11.46 7.57
CA LEU A 321 -17.44 11.56 7.47
C LEU A 321 -16.78 10.62 8.47
N THR A 322 -15.65 10.05 8.12
CA THR A 322 -15.01 9.00 8.93
C THR A 322 -13.51 9.11 8.84
N ASP A 323 -12.86 9.39 9.97
CA ASP A 323 -11.40 9.29 10.10
C ASP A 323 -11.01 7.82 10.30
N ILE A 324 -9.94 7.38 9.63
CA ILE A 324 -9.50 6.00 9.66
C ILE A 324 -7.98 5.88 9.52
N GLY A 325 -7.39 4.91 10.20
CA GLY A 325 -6.03 4.47 9.92
C GLY A 325 -6.03 3.49 8.74
N THR A 326 -5.09 3.63 7.82
CA THR A 326 -4.80 2.56 6.87
C THR A 326 -4.03 1.43 7.57
N ASP A 327 -3.73 0.35 6.87
CA ASP A 327 -2.92 -0.77 7.38
C ASP A 327 -1.47 -0.37 7.78
N GLU A 328 -1.09 0.89 7.54
CA GLU A 328 0.13 1.50 8.08
C GLU A 328 0.02 1.88 9.57
N ILE A 329 -1.19 1.93 10.14
CA ILE A 329 -1.41 2.32 11.53
C ILE A 329 -1.71 1.08 12.37
N PRO A 330 -0.76 0.60 13.21
CA PRO A 330 -0.92 -0.67 13.93
C PRO A 330 -1.66 -0.56 15.27
N PHE A 331 -2.37 0.52 15.53
CA PHE A 331 -3.10 0.75 16.78
C PHE A 331 -4.44 1.45 16.53
N LYS A 332 -5.33 1.41 17.52
CA LYS A 332 -6.65 1.99 17.46
C LYS A 332 -6.67 3.39 18.09
N MET A 333 -7.44 4.30 17.52
CA MET A 333 -7.65 5.65 18.07
C MET A 333 -8.35 5.62 19.44
N SER A 334 -9.21 4.61 19.68
CA SER A 334 -9.85 4.40 20.98
C SER A 334 -8.89 4.00 22.09
N GLU A 335 -7.76 3.35 21.75
CA GLU A 335 -6.73 2.95 22.70
C GLU A 335 -5.61 4.00 22.83
N VAL A 336 -5.36 4.76 21.75
CA VAL A 336 -4.28 5.74 21.66
C VAL A 336 -4.78 6.97 20.90
N PRO A 337 -5.42 7.93 21.58
CA PRO A 337 -5.95 9.14 20.95
C PRO A 337 -4.83 10.11 20.58
N THR A 338 -4.44 10.10 19.30
CA THR A 338 -3.37 10.95 18.74
C THR A 338 -3.65 11.22 17.27
N LEU A 339 -3.12 12.32 16.71
CA LEU A 339 -3.21 12.61 15.27
C LEU A 339 -2.56 11.51 14.41
N ALA A 340 -1.60 10.75 14.96
CA ALA A 340 -1.02 9.61 14.27
C ALA A 340 -1.96 8.39 14.13
N GLY A 341 -3.16 8.42 14.74
CA GLY A 341 -4.13 7.32 14.70
C GLY A 341 -4.95 7.25 13.43
N ALA A 342 -4.99 8.32 12.64
CA ALA A 342 -5.65 8.37 11.34
C ALA A 342 -4.72 9.03 10.31
N ASN A 343 -4.63 8.45 9.15
CA ASN A 343 -3.90 9.00 7.99
C ASN A 343 -4.80 9.06 6.75
N HIS A 344 -6.11 8.78 6.90
CA HIS A 344 -7.06 8.76 5.81
C HIS A 344 -8.46 9.17 6.27
N VAL A 345 -9.28 9.66 5.32
CA VAL A 345 -10.68 10.03 5.56
C VAL A 345 -11.55 9.42 4.46
N ILE A 346 -12.63 8.76 4.88
CA ILE A 346 -13.59 8.11 3.98
C ILE A 346 -15.02 8.58 4.27
N CYS A 347 -15.97 8.13 3.46
CA CYS A 347 -17.40 8.30 3.68
C CYS A 347 -18.03 6.98 4.13
N THR A 348 -18.61 6.94 5.33
CA THR A 348 -19.41 5.79 5.79
C THR A 348 -20.87 6.02 5.47
N LEU A 349 -21.50 5.06 4.81
CA LEU A 349 -22.92 5.06 4.45
C LEU A 349 -23.68 4.00 5.24
N PHE A 350 -24.71 4.40 5.96
CA PHE A 350 -25.68 3.49 6.59
C PHE A 350 -26.91 3.37 5.70
N TYR A 351 -27.14 2.18 5.16
CA TYR A 351 -28.25 1.96 4.23
C TYR A 351 -28.83 0.56 4.35
N LYS A 352 -30.16 0.46 4.51
CA LYS A 352 -30.89 -0.80 4.68
C LYS A 352 -30.29 -1.75 5.73
N GLY A 353 -29.88 -1.20 6.88
CA GLY A 353 -29.30 -1.95 8.00
C GLY A 353 -27.87 -2.46 7.76
N LYS A 354 -27.21 -2.02 6.69
CA LYS A 354 -25.80 -2.31 6.39
C LYS A 354 -24.94 -1.08 6.50
N THR A 355 -23.67 -1.27 6.81
CA THR A 355 -22.64 -0.24 6.82
C THR A 355 -21.72 -0.44 5.62
N PHE A 356 -21.53 0.61 4.82
CA PHE A 356 -20.62 0.64 3.68
C PHE A 356 -19.51 1.66 3.96
N TYR A 357 -18.27 1.23 3.87
CA TYR A 357 -17.07 2.07 4.02
C TYR A 357 -16.57 2.45 2.64
N ILE A 358 -16.97 3.63 2.17
CA ILE A 358 -16.76 4.08 0.79
C ILE A 358 -15.54 4.99 0.76
N ASP A 359 -14.50 4.56 0.08
CA ASP A 359 -13.31 5.36 -0.14
C ASP A 359 -13.43 6.15 -1.45
N ALA A 360 -13.63 7.46 -1.35
CA ALA A 360 -13.80 8.32 -2.51
C ALA A 360 -12.50 8.53 -3.32
N THR A 361 -11.35 8.09 -2.80
CA THR A 361 -10.05 8.19 -3.49
C THR A 361 -9.73 6.98 -4.36
N CYS A 362 -10.46 5.88 -4.19
CA CYS A 362 -10.39 4.71 -5.06
C CYS A 362 -11.24 4.93 -6.31
N ASN A 363 -10.73 4.42 -7.45
CA ASN A 363 -11.44 4.40 -8.72
C ASN A 363 -11.85 2.96 -9.05
N HIS A 364 -12.72 2.77 -10.05
CA HIS A 364 -13.03 1.47 -10.68
C HIS A 364 -13.59 0.39 -9.77
N ILE A 365 -14.02 0.72 -8.56
CA ILE A 365 -14.69 -0.21 -7.63
C ILE A 365 -16.10 0.28 -7.28
N PRO A 366 -17.07 -0.64 -7.09
CA PRO A 366 -18.40 -0.26 -6.64
C PRO A 366 -18.41 0.18 -5.17
N TYR A 367 -19.37 1.01 -4.77
CA TYR A 367 -19.51 1.47 -3.38
C TYR A 367 -19.69 0.33 -2.36
N THR A 368 -20.03 -0.86 -2.82
CA THR A 368 -20.22 -2.05 -1.99
C THR A 368 -18.91 -2.78 -1.66
N TYR A 369 -17.82 -2.38 -2.27
CA TYR A 369 -16.50 -2.95 -2.03
C TYR A 369 -15.70 -2.08 -1.05
N THR A 370 -15.07 -2.70 -0.06
CA THR A 370 -14.18 -2.02 0.88
C THR A 370 -12.73 -2.32 0.52
N PRO A 371 -11.90 -1.31 0.17
CA PRO A 371 -10.51 -1.51 -0.22
C PRO A 371 -9.66 -2.15 0.89
N GLN A 372 -8.66 -2.95 0.50
CA GLN A 372 -7.83 -3.71 1.45
C GLN A 372 -7.11 -2.82 2.46
N HIS A 373 -6.64 -1.63 2.06
CA HIS A 373 -5.83 -0.77 2.92
C HIS A 373 -6.57 -0.21 4.15
N ILE A 374 -7.91 -0.25 4.18
CA ILE A 374 -8.71 0.16 5.35
C ILE A 374 -9.35 -1.02 6.08
N GLN A 375 -9.25 -2.24 5.56
CA GLN A 375 -9.85 -3.42 6.21
C GLN A 375 -9.14 -3.80 7.50
N GLY A 376 -9.90 -4.04 8.56
CA GLY A 376 -9.40 -4.37 9.89
C GLY A 376 -9.02 -3.16 10.74
N SER A 377 -9.05 -1.97 10.18
CA SER A 377 -8.77 -0.71 10.87
C SER A 377 -9.97 -0.22 11.70
N GLU A 378 -9.70 0.58 12.71
CA GLU A 378 -10.74 1.25 13.47
C GLU A 378 -11.16 2.54 12.76
N ALA A 379 -12.46 2.66 12.51
CA ALA A 379 -13.11 3.82 11.93
C ALA A 379 -13.72 4.69 13.04
N MET A 380 -13.37 5.96 13.06
CA MET A 380 -13.99 6.99 13.91
C MET A 380 -15.04 7.73 13.09
N ILE A 381 -16.29 7.28 13.18
CA ILE A 381 -17.40 7.73 12.34
C ILE A 381 -18.13 8.91 12.99
N GLU A 382 -18.41 9.94 12.21
CA GLU A 382 -19.22 11.09 12.63
C GLU A 382 -20.57 10.63 13.20
N ASN A 383 -20.88 11.05 14.45
CA ASN A 383 -22.11 10.65 15.13
C ASN A 383 -22.51 11.68 16.22
N GLY A 384 -22.94 12.87 15.79
CA GLY A 384 -23.34 13.94 16.72
C GLY A 384 -22.16 14.42 17.58
N ASP A 385 -22.30 14.34 18.91
CA ASP A 385 -21.30 14.87 19.85
C ASP A 385 -20.25 13.83 20.29
N LYS A 386 -20.46 12.57 19.96
CA LYS A 386 -19.54 11.47 20.25
C LYS A 386 -19.34 10.62 19.00
N PRO A 387 -18.12 10.13 18.74
CA PRO A 387 -17.87 9.28 17.59
C PRO A 387 -18.55 7.92 17.75
N LEU A 388 -18.91 7.30 16.63
CA LEU A 388 -19.19 5.89 16.57
C LEU A 388 -17.90 5.16 16.15
N MET A 389 -17.32 4.38 17.08
CA MET A 389 -16.11 3.61 16.83
C MET A 389 -16.49 2.22 16.30
N GLN A 390 -16.00 1.85 15.13
CA GLN A 390 -16.26 0.53 14.53
C GLN A 390 -14.97 -0.03 13.89
N ILE A 391 -14.81 -1.35 13.92
CA ILE A 391 -13.77 -2.02 13.15
C ILE A 391 -14.32 -2.33 11.76
N VAL A 392 -13.61 -1.87 10.73
CA VAL A 392 -13.94 -2.21 9.34
C VAL A 392 -13.75 -3.70 9.12
N PRO A 393 -14.78 -4.44 8.67
CA PRO A 393 -14.67 -5.88 8.51
C PRO A 393 -13.59 -6.27 7.48
N GLN A 394 -12.83 -7.31 7.81
CA GLN A 394 -11.94 -7.92 6.85
C GLN A 394 -12.73 -8.75 5.84
N GLN A 395 -12.46 -8.57 4.56
CA GLN A 395 -13.08 -9.36 3.50
C GLN A 395 -12.25 -10.64 3.22
N LYS A 396 -12.93 -11.65 2.68
CA LYS A 396 -12.28 -12.90 2.26
C LYS A 396 -11.49 -12.71 0.97
N ALA A 397 -10.59 -13.64 0.66
CA ALA A 397 -9.80 -13.64 -0.57
C ALA A 397 -10.62 -13.63 -1.86
N ASP A 398 -11.86 -14.16 -1.84
CA ASP A 398 -12.78 -14.17 -2.98
C ASP A 398 -13.42 -12.80 -3.28
N SER A 399 -13.19 -11.80 -2.44
CA SER A 399 -13.59 -10.42 -2.71
C SER A 399 -12.67 -9.71 -3.71
N SER A 400 -11.42 -10.19 -3.87
CA SER A 400 -10.44 -9.66 -4.81
C SER A 400 -9.90 -10.81 -5.68
N ILE A 401 -10.18 -10.76 -6.96
CA ILE A 401 -9.90 -11.87 -7.89
C ILE A 401 -9.19 -11.38 -9.13
N ASP A 402 -8.16 -12.14 -9.51
CA ASP A 402 -7.48 -12.10 -10.79
C ASP A 402 -7.66 -13.46 -11.46
N SER A 403 -8.42 -13.51 -12.56
CA SER A 403 -8.78 -14.76 -13.22
C SER A 403 -8.56 -14.70 -14.72
N LEU A 404 -7.67 -15.56 -15.24
CA LEU A 404 -7.44 -15.77 -16.67
C LEU A 404 -7.87 -17.17 -17.07
N SER A 405 -8.62 -17.27 -18.15
CA SER A 405 -9.07 -18.56 -18.70
C SER A 405 -8.85 -18.66 -20.20
N TYR A 406 -8.45 -19.85 -20.65
CA TYR A 406 -8.31 -20.19 -22.06
C TYR A 406 -9.29 -21.29 -22.48
N ALA A 407 -9.90 -21.11 -23.64
CA ALA A 407 -10.71 -22.15 -24.29
C ALA A 407 -10.03 -22.57 -25.59
N TYR A 408 -9.33 -23.71 -25.53
CA TYR A 408 -8.49 -24.22 -26.61
C TYR A 408 -9.13 -25.33 -27.45
N HIS A 409 -8.75 -25.35 -28.71
CA HIS A 409 -8.80 -26.51 -29.58
C HIS A 409 -7.49 -26.64 -30.36
N LEU A 410 -7.18 -27.84 -30.83
CA LEU A 410 -5.99 -28.11 -31.63
C LEU A 410 -6.25 -27.74 -33.10
N GLN A 411 -5.33 -26.95 -33.67
CA GLN A 411 -5.34 -26.63 -35.11
C GLN A 411 -3.90 -26.73 -35.64
N GLY A 412 -3.61 -27.81 -36.39
CA GLY A 412 -2.26 -28.12 -36.82
C GLY A 412 -1.35 -28.46 -35.63
N ASP A 413 -0.28 -27.65 -35.45
CA ASP A 413 0.70 -27.76 -34.38
C ASP A 413 0.51 -26.68 -33.30
N ALA A 414 -0.65 -26.05 -33.22
CA ALA A 414 -0.93 -24.97 -32.26
C ALA A 414 -2.24 -25.22 -31.49
N LEU A 415 -2.28 -24.71 -30.25
CA LEU A 415 -3.54 -24.48 -29.53
C LEU A 415 -4.11 -23.13 -29.98
N VAL A 416 -5.32 -23.17 -30.52
CA VAL A 416 -6.04 -21.97 -30.97
C VAL A 416 -7.30 -21.81 -30.14
N GLY A 417 -7.68 -20.58 -29.82
CA GLY A 417 -8.89 -20.37 -29.04
C GLY A 417 -9.11 -18.94 -28.55
N LYS A 418 -9.78 -18.82 -27.42
CA LYS A 418 -10.11 -17.55 -26.80
C LYS A 418 -9.55 -17.46 -25.40
N ALA A 419 -9.00 -16.30 -25.09
CA ALA A 419 -8.66 -15.89 -23.73
C ALA A 419 -9.75 -15.00 -23.15
N ASN A 420 -10.02 -15.13 -21.85
CA ASN A 420 -10.94 -14.30 -21.10
C ASN A 420 -10.33 -13.94 -19.75
N TYR A 421 -10.25 -12.65 -19.46
CA TYR A 421 -9.68 -12.12 -18.21
C TYR A 421 -10.77 -11.43 -17.40
N LEU A 422 -10.90 -11.83 -16.15
CA LEU A 422 -11.86 -11.32 -15.19
C LEU A 422 -11.13 -10.76 -13.96
N LEU A 423 -11.49 -9.55 -13.57
CA LEU A 423 -10.91 -8.85 -12.42
C LEU A 423 -12.02 -8.37 -11.48
N ARG A 424 -11.75 -8.46 -10.16
CA ARG A 424 -12.66 -8.03 -9.12
C ARG A 424 -11.90 -7.42 -7.93
N GLY A 425 -12.52 -6.45 -7.24
CA GLY A 425 -11.99 -5.86 -6.02
C GLY A 425 -10.71 -5.07 -6.26
N ASP A 426 -9.72 -5.16 -5.35
CA ASP A 426 -8.45 -4.46 -5.48
C ASP A 426 -7.71 -4.86 -6.77
N MET A 427 -7.82 -6.11 -7.23
CA MET A 427 -7.23 -6.54 -8.50
C MET A 427 -7.83 -5.79 -9.69
N LYS A 428 -9.14 -5.53 -9.69
CA LYS A 428 -9.80 -4.69 -10.70
C LYS A 428 -9.31 -3.25 -10.62
N GLU A 429 -9.32 -2.68 -9.43
CA GLU A 429 -8.94 -1.29 -9.19
C GLU A 429 -7.50 -1.02 -9.65
N TRP A 430 -6.58 -1.90 -9.30
CA TRP A 430 -5.17 -1.77 -9.69
C TRP A 430 -4.96 -1.87 -11.19
N PHE A 431 -5.57 -2.87 -11.81
CA PHE A 431 -5.45 -3.07 -13.25
C PHE A 431 -6.04 -1.90 -14.04
N MET A 432 -7.23 -1.44 -13.66
CA MET A 432 -7.88 -0.32 -14.34
C MET A 432 -7.11 0.99 -14.14
N SER A 433 -6.53 1.22 -12.96
CA SER A 433 -5.66 2.37 -12.71
C SER A 433 -4.38 2.32 -13.56
N LEU A 434 -3.82 1.12 -13.80
CA LEU A 434 -2.70 0.95 -14.73
C LEU A 434 -3.10 1.33 -16.17
N ILE A 435 -4.29 0.94 -16.60
CA ILE A 435 -4.82 1.27 -17.93
C ILE A 435 -4.98 2.80 -18.08
N ASP A 436 -5.53 3.47 -17.06
CA ASP A 436 -5.71 4.93 -17.09
C ASP A 436 -4.35 5.67 -17.16
N ASP A 437 -3.37 5.22 -16.38
CA ASP A 437 -2.02 5.80 -16.37
C ASP A 437 -1.28 5.61 -17.70
N ALA A 438 -1.50 4.49 -18.38
CA ALA A 438 -0.89 4.20 -19.68
C ALA A 438 -1.50 5.01 -20.83
N GLY A 439 -2.74 5.46 -20.67
CA GLY A 439 -3.51 6.17 -21.68
C GLY A 439 -3.95 5.29 -22.85
N ASN A 440 -4.80 5.82 -23.71
CA ASN A 440 -5.47 5.08 -24.79
C ASN A 440 -4.51 4.39 -25.79
N LYS A 441 -3.31 4.95 -26.00
CA LYS A 441 -2.36 4.41 -26.99
C LYS A 441 -1.73 3.10 -26.59
N ASN A 442 -1.56 2.86 -25.29
CA ASN A 442 -0.85 1.69 -24.76
C ASN A 442 -1.81 0.67 -24.10
N SER A 443 -3.09 1.03 -23.94
CA SER A 443 -4.07 0.18 -23.24
C SER A 443 -4.30 -1.15 -23.95
N GLU A 444 -4.38 -1.17 -25.27
CA GLU A 444 -4.59 -2.40 -26.05
C GLU A 444 -3.40 -3.37 -25.92
N GLU A 445 -2.16 -2.84 -25.93
CA GLU A 445 -0.96 -3.63 -25.71
C GLU A 445 -0.93 -4.22 -24.29
N ILE A 446 -1.32 -3.46 -23.28
CA ILE A 446 -1.41 -3.95 -21.89
C ILE A 446 -2.44 -5.08 -21.80
N LEU A 447 -3.61 -4.92 -22.41
CA LEU A 447 -4.62 -5.98 -22.44
C LEU A 447 -4.09 -7.25 -23.12
N ALA A 448 -3.45 -7.10 -24.29
CA ALA A 448 -2.85 -8.21 -25.02
C ALA A 448 -1.78 -8.93 -24.20
N ASN A 449 -0.89 -8.18 -23.57
CA ASN A 449 0.18 -8.73 -22.73
C ASN A 449 -0.37 -9.48 -21.50
N ASN A 450 -1.51 -9.05 -20.93
CA ASN A 450 -2.13 -9.76 -19.81
C ASN A 450 -2.92 -11.00 -20.26
N LEU A 451 -3.35 -11.08 -21.51
CA LEU A 451 -3.93 -12.30 -22.10
C LEU A 451 -2.86 -13.28 -22.59
N ASN A 452 -1.62 -12.85 -22.71
CA ASN A 452 -0.52 -13.70 -23.14
C ASN A 452 -0.05 -14.58 -21.96
N SER A 453 0.28 -15.84 -22.25
CA SER A 453 1.13 -16.62 -21.35
C SER A 453 2.60 -16.19 -21.57
N ASP A 454 3.47 -16.34 -20.58
CA ASP A 454 4.89 -15.96 -20.64
C ASP A 454 5.72 -16.69 -21.74
N THR A 455 5.07 -17.27 -22.74
CA THR A 455 5.73 -17.97 -23.84
C THR A 455 5.96 -17.02 -25.02
N HIS A 456 7.20 -16.94 -25.49
CA HIS A 456 7.66 -16.01 -26.52
C HIS A 456 6.97 -16.13 -27.90
N ASN A 457 6.20 -17.19 -28.14
CA ASN A 457 5.56 -17.49 -29.43
C ASN A 457 4.02 -17.56 -29.37
N MET A 458 3.41 -17.11 -28.29
CA MET A 458 1.96 -16.95 -28.23
C MET A 458 1.55 -15.63 -28.85
N THR A 459 0.60 -15.64 -29.75
CA THR A 459 0.01 -14.42 -30.32
C THR A 459 -1.37 -14.17 -29.76
N VAL A 460 -1.66 -12.90 -29.51
CA VAL A 460 -2.96 -12.42 -29.02
C VAL A 460 -3.51 -11.39 -30.00
N ASN A 461 -4.72 -11.58 -30.48
CA ASN A 461 -5.37 -10.71 -31.46
C ASN A 461 -6.80 -10.37 -31.01
N ASN A 462 -7.43 -9.39 -31.68
CA ASN A 462 -8.84 -9.02 -31.47
C ASN A 462 -9.19 -8.74 -30.02
N VAL A 463 -8.28 -8.08 -29.29
CA VAL A 463 -8.46 -7.76 -27.88
C VAL A 463 -9.56 -6.72 -27.71
N LYS A 464 -10.50 -6.97 -26.80
CA LYS A 464 -11.58 -6.02 -26.52
C LYS A 464 -12.13 -6.15 -25.11
N TRP A 465 -12.56 -5.02 -24.57
CA TRP A 465 -13.36 -4.98 -23.37
C TRP A 465 -14.75 -5.57 -23.61
N ILE A 466 -15.20 -6.40 -22.69
CA ILE A 466 -16.60 -6.84 -22.56
C ILE A 466 -17.29 -5.97 -21.52
N ASP A 467 -16.61 -5.68 -20.41
CA ASP A 467 -17.10 -4.81 -19.34
C ASP A 467 -15.93 -4.10 -18.67
N LYS A 468 -16.02 -2.78 -18.54
CA LYS A 468 -15.07 -1.92 -17.81
C LYS A 468 -15.75 -0.92 -16.89
N ASP A 469 -17.07 -1.05 -16.68
CA ASP A 469 -17.83 -0.13 -15.85
C ASP A 469 -17.37 -0.25 -14.37
N ALA A 470 -17.02 0.88 -13.76
CA ALA A 470 -16.60 0.92 -12.37
C ALA A 470 -17.71 0.48 -11.40
N ARG A 471 -18.98 0.71 -11.74
CA ARG A 471 -20.16 0.29 -10.94
C ARG A 471 -20.31 -1.22 -10.84
N ASN A 472 -19.83 -1.96 -11.85
CA ASN A 472 -19.91 -3.39 -11.87
C ASN A 472 -18.86 -4.03 -10.96
N VAL A 473 -19.21 -5.19 -10.40
CA VAL A 473 -18.30 -5.96 -9.53
C VAL A 473 -17.08 -6.45 -10.30
N TRP A 474 -17.26 -6.78 -11.59
CA TRP A 474 -16.24 -7.33 -12.47
C TRP A 474 -15.80 -6.35 -13.54
N ALA A 475 -14.53 -6.41 -13.91
CA ALA A 475 -14.05 -5.98 -15.21
C ALA A 475 -13.71 -7.21 -16.04
N ASN A 476 -13.98 -7.17 -17.35
CA ASN A 476 -13.82 -8.31 -18.25
C ASN A 476 -13.30 -7.87 -19.63
N PHE A 477 -12.26 -8.53 -20.12
CA PHE A 477 -11.78 -8.39 -21.48
C PHE A 477 -11.38 -9.75 -22.09
N VAL A 478 -11.41 -9.83 -23.39
CA VAL A 478 -11.18 -11.06 -24.16
C VAL A 478 -10.25 -10.82 -25.33
N GLY A 479 -9.67 -11.91 -25.84
CA GLY A 479 -8.88 -11.90 -27.07
C GLY A 479 -8.86 -13.28 -27.74
N ASP A 480 -8.47 -13.32 -29.01
CA ASP A 480 -8.20 -14.55 -29.73
C ASP A 480 -6.72 -14.92 -29.56
N ILE A 481 -6.43 -16.19 -29.33
CA ILE A 481 -5.09 -16.67 -29.00
C ILE A 481 -4.64 -17.81 -29.91
N VAL A 482 -3.35 -17.81 -30.23
CA VAL A 482 -2.65 -18.91 -30.90
C VAL A 482 -1.38 -19.20 -30.10
N ASN A 483 -1.27 -20.41 -29.54
CA ASN A 483 -0.18 -20.86 -28.69
C ASN A 483 0.48 -22.11 -29.30
N GLN A 484 1.56 -21.92 -30.07
CA GLN A 484 2.34 -23.01 -30.66
C GLN A 484 3.22 -23.74 -29.65
N PRO A 485 3.92 -23.06 -28.71
CA PRO A 485 4.84 -23.73 -27.79
C PRO A 485 4.17 -24.72 -26.83
N ALA A 486 2.85 -24.58 -26.62
CA ALA A 486 2.10 -25.46 -25.73
C ALA A 486 1.97 -26.90 -26.22
N ILE A 487 2.43 -27.22 -27.44
CA ILE A 487 2.28 -28.54 -28.05
C ILE A 487 3.62 -29.09 -28.50
N GLN A 488 3.87 -30.37 -28.17
CA GLN A 488 4.95 -31.18 -28.73
C GLN A 488 4.36 -32.45 -29.28
N GLN A 489 4.81 -32.89 -30.46
CA GLN A 489 4.35 -34.12 -31.10
C GLN A 489 5.53 -35.08 -31.27
N ALA A 490 5.38 -36.31 -30.78
CA ALA A 490 6.37 -37.37 -30.91
C ALA A 490 5.70 -38.74 -30.93
N ASP A 491 6.15 -39.63 -31.80
CA ASP A 491 5.75 -41.04 -31.85
C ASP A 491 4.23 -41.33 -31.86
N GLY A 492 3.44 -40.43 -32.48
CA GLY A 492 1.99 -40.53 -32.56
C GLY A 492 1.26 -39.99 -31.30
N GLU A 493 1.96 -39.44 -30.38
CA GLU A 493 1.44 -38.79 -29.18
C GLU A 493 1.52 -37.27 -29.30
N ILE A 494 0.62 -36.55 -28.58
CA ILE A 494 0.60 -35.11 -28.46
C ILE A 494 0.74 -34.76 -26.98
N TYR A 495 1.80 -34.07 -26.62
CA TYR A 495 2.07 -33.52 -25.31
C TYR A 495 1.53 -32.09 -25.26
N VAL A 496 0.63 -31.82 -24.32
CA VAL A 496 -0.04 -30.51 -24.24
C VAL A 496 0.18 -29.89 -22.89
N GLU A 497 0.74 -28.70 -22.91
CA GLU A 497 0.87 -27.83 -21.73
C GLU A 497 -0.35 -26.91 -21.65
N LEU A 498 -1.12 -27.01 -20.55
CA LEU A 498 -2.34 -26.23 -20.35
C LEU A 498 -2.18 -25.03 -19.44
N ASN A 499 -1.04 -24.96 -18.71
CA ASN A 499 -0.78 -23.86 -17.77
C ASN A 499 -0.59 -22.53 -18.50
N PRO A 500 -1.38 -21.47 -18.19
CA PRO A 500 -1.21 -20.15 -18.78
C PRO A 500 0.08 -19.40 -18.38
N HIS A 501 0.82 -19.87 -17.39
CA HIS A 501 2.08 -19.27 -16.84
C HIS A 501 2.00 -17.81 -16.37
N ASN A 502 0.89 -17.14 -16.54
CA ASN A 502 0.71 -15.75 -16.17
C ASN A 502 0.14 -15.66 -14.75
N ASN A 503 1.00 -15.73 -13.74
CA ASN A 503 0.61 -15.64 -12.34
C ASN A 503 1.31 -14.48 -11.63
N LEU A 504 0.52 -13.64 -10.99
CA LEU A 504 1.02 -12.68 -10.01
C LEU A 504 1.45 -13.44 -8.75
N PHE A 505 2.57 -13.11 -8.13
CA PHE A 505 3.08 -13.72 -6.89
C PHE A 505 3.57 -15.19 -6.96
N ASP A 506 3.63 -15.83 -8.11
CA ASP A 506 4.12 -17.21 -8.21
C ASP A 506 5.64 -17.36 -8.17
N ASN A 507 6.37 -16.25 -8.10
CA ASN A 507 7.81 -16.25 -8.00
C ASN A 507 8.27 -16.51 -6.56
N ARG A 508 9.44 -17.14 -6.45
CA ARG A 508 10.11 -17.31 -5.15
C ARG A 508 10.49 -15.93 -4.60
N ILE A 509 10.27 -15.77 -3.31
CA ILE A 509 10.66 -14.55 -2.59
C ILE A 509 12.19 -14.57 -2.45
N ASP A 510 12.86 -13.51 -2.93
CA ASP A 510 14.30 -13.35 -2.73
C ASP A 510 14.61 -13.12 -1.25
N THR A 511 15.46 -14.00 -0.71
CA THR A 511 15.92 -13.95 0.68
C THR A 511 17.30 -13.32 0.82
N THR A 512 17.96 -12.98 -0.29
CA THR A 512 19.33 -12.43 -0.28
C THR A 512 19.37 -11.10 0.45
N GLY A 513 19.97 -11.12 1.63
CA GLY A 513 20.08 -9.95 2.48
C GLY A 513 18.74 -9.38 2.96
N ARG A 514 17.62 -10.11 2.86
CA ARG A 514 16.33 -9.70 3.40
C ARG A 514 16.37 -9.67 4.93
N ALA A 515 15.79 -8.63 5.53
CA ALA A 515 15.74 -8.44 6.97
C ALA A 515 14.31 -8.55 7.53
N ASN A 516 13.30 -8.33 6.69
CA ASN A 516 11.91 -8.20 7.12
C ASN A 516 11.01 -9.28 6.53
N ASP A 517 9.88 -9.52 7.19
CA ASP A 517 8.82 -10.38 6.69
C ASP A 517 8.36 -9.96 5.30
N PHE A 518 7.81 -10.89 4.55
CA PHE A 518 7.14 -10.58 3.29
C PHE A 518 5.68 -10.23 3.55
N TYR A 519 5.15 -9.28 2.77
CA TYR A 519 3.79 -8.79 2.96
C TYR A 519 3.05 -8.66 1.63
N PHE A 520 2.05 -9.50 1.43
CA PHE A 520 1.15 -9.39 0.27
C PHE A 520 0.34 -8.10 0.37
N PRO A 521 0.18 -7.35 -0.73
CA PRO A 521 -0.59 -6.11 -0.71
C PRO A 521 -2.09 -6.35 -0.47
N VAL A 522 -2.60 -7.53 -0.81
CA VAL A 522 -4.03 -7.87 -0.74
C VAL A 522 -4.27 -9.34 -0.42
N ARG A 523 -5.39 -9.65 0.23
CA ARG A 523 -5.98 -11.00 0.24
C ARG A 523 -6.69 -11.20 -1.08
N CYS A 524 -6.35 -12.25 -1.82
CA CYS A 524 -6.90 -12.46 -3.15
C CYS A 524 -6.95 -13.93 -3.57
N ASN A 525 -7.71 -14.19 -4.61
CA ASN A 525 -7.62 -15.40 -5.42
C ASN A 525 -7.02 -15.07 -6.78
N ILE A 526 -5.94 -15.76 -7.13
CA ILE A 526 -5.38 -15.77 -8.47
C ILE A 526 -5.77 -17.11 -9.09
N VAL A 527 -6.51 -17.06 -10.18
CA VAL A 527 -7.09 -18.25 -10.83
C VAL A 527 -6.62 -18.31 -12.27
N ARG A 528 -6.12 -19.46 -12.68
CA ARG A 528 -5.74 -19.75 -14.06
C ARG A 528 -6.46 -21.01 -14.51
N GLN A 529 -7.10 -20.94 -15.66
CA GLN A 529 -7.91 -22.04 -16.18
C GLN A 529 -7.60 -22.27 -17.65
N ALA A 530 -7.63 -23.52 -18.06
CA ALA A 530 -7.65 -23.85 -19.47
C ALA A 530 -8.65 -25.02 -19.74
N SER A 531 -9.30 -24.97 -20.86
CA SER A 531 -10.09 -26.07 -21.39
C SER A 531 -9.57 -26.45 -22.78
N LEU A 532 -9.41 -27.74 -23.04
CA LEU A 532 -8.99 -28.27 -24.34
C LEU A 532 -10.02 -29.25 -24.87
N THR A 533 -10.58 -28.97 -26.03
CA THR A 533 -11.39 -29.94 -26.74
C THR A 533 -10.47 -31.01 -27.36
N ILE A 534 -10.67 -32.28 -27.00
CA ILE A 534 -9.88 -33.41 -27.49
C ILE A 534 -10.16 -33.58 -28.99
N PRO A 535 -9.11 -33.61 -29.84
CA PRO A 535 -9.28 -33.78 -31.29
C PRO A 535 -9.96 -35.13 -31.64
N ALA A 536 -10.69 -35.16 -32.74
CA ALA A 536 -11.31 -36.39 -33.22
C ALA A 536 -10.27 -37.50 -33.49
N GLY A 537 -10.52 -38.69 -32.97
CA GLY A 537 -9.62 -39.85 -33.08
C GLY A 537 -8.53 -39.92 -32.00
N TYR A 538 -8.44 -38.92 -31.08
CA TYR A 538 -7.54 -38.94 -29.94
C TYR A 538 -8.30 -39.26 -28.64
N LYS A 539 -7.57 -39.84 -27.68
CA LYS A 539 -8.00 -40.02 -26.30
C LYS A 539 -6.89 -39.60 -25.35
N VAL A 540 -7.22 -39.33 -24.10
CA VAL A 540 -6.23 -39.06 -23.07
C VAL A 540 -5.50 -40.35 -22.72
N ASP A 541 -4.18 -40.34 -22.90
CA ASP A 541 -3.28 -41.41 -22.50
C ASP A 541 -2.71 -41.19 -21.12
N TYR A 542 -2.31 -39.94 -20.83
CA TYR A 542 -1.86 -39.52 -19.49
C TYR A 542 -2.54 -38.22 -19.06
N MET A 543 -3.05 -38.22 -17.84
CA MET A 543 -3.60 -37.05 -17.13
C MET A 543 -2.78 -36.78 -15.87
N PRO A 544 -2.17 -35.60 -15.73
CA PRO A 544 -1.40 -35.28 -14.54
C PRO A 544 -2.24 -35.38 -13.26
N PRO A 545 -1.64 -35.80 -12.13
CA PRO A 545 -2.35 -35.86 -10.86
C PRO A 545 -2.66 -34.45 -10.33
N SER A 546 -3.84 -34.29 -9.75
CA SER A 546 -4.19 -33.05 -9.04
C SER A 546 -3.42 -32.93 -7.74
N ALA A 547 -2.98 -31.73 -7.40
CA ALA A 547 -2.22 -31.44 -6.20
C ALA A 547 -2.79 -30.22 -5.44
N THR A 548 -2.69 -30.26 -4.11
CA THR A 548 -3.07 -29.14 -3.23
C THR A 548 -2.04 -29.00 -2.14
N PHE A 549 -1.58 -27.78 -1.94
CA PHE A 549 -0.59 -27.40 -0.93
C PHE A 549 -1.19 -26.35 -0.01
N SER A 550 -1.18 -26.60 1.29
CA SER A 550 -1.66 -25.67 2.31
C SER A 550 -0.49 -25.06 3.05
N THR A 551 -0.55 -23.75 3.25
CA THR A 551 0.37 -22.97 4.07
C THR A 551 -0.42 -22.15 5.08
N PRO A 552 0.20 -21.59 6.13
CA PRO A 552 -0.49 -20.69 7.04
C PRO A 552 -1.10 -19.46 6.30
N GLU A 553 -0.49 -19.05 5.20
CA GLU A 553 -0.89 -17.86 4.44
C GLU A 553 -2.04 -18.14 3.48
N GLY A 554 -2.19 -19.39 3.00
CA GLY A 554 -3.24 -19.72 2.04
C GLY A 554 -3.17 -21.12 1.48
N VAL A 555 -3.82 -21.30 0.33
CA VAL A 555 -3.92 -22.58 -0.37
C VAL A 555 -3.51 -22.41 -1.83
N LEU A 556 -2.64 -23.31 -2.29
CA LEU A 556 -2.20 -23.44 -3.67
C LEU A 556 -2.74 -24.75 -4.23
N SER A 557 -3.41 -24.74 -5.36
CA SER A 557 -3.95 -25.97 -5.96
C SER A 557 -3.72 -26.01 -7.46
N CYS A 558 -3.57 -27.22 -7.97
CA CYS A 558 -3.52 -27.55 -9.37
C CYS A 558 -4.41 -28.76 -9.61
N GLN A 559 -5.34 -28.68 -10.55
CA GLN A 559 -6.32 -29.72 -10.83
C GLN A 559 -6.41 -29.97 -12.33
N PHE A 560 -6.29 -31.22 -12.70
CA PHE A 560 -6.58 -31.72 -14.04
C PHE A 560 -7.78 -32.65 -13.98
N SER A 561 -8.68 -32.54 -14.96
CA SER A 561 -9.84 -33.41 -15.05
C SER A 561 -10.34 -33.49 -16.49
N GLN A 562 -11.15 -34.51 -16.78
CA GLN A 562 -11.82 -34.67 -18.07
C GLN A 562 -13.33 -34.66 -17.86
N LYS A 563 -14.04 -33.88 -18.67
CA LYS A 563 -15.50 -33.88 -18.74
C LYS A 563 -15.96 -34.09 -20.17
N GLY A 564 -16.43 -35.30 -20.47
CA GLY A 564 -16.76 -35.70 -21.86
C GLY A 564 -15.54 -35.61 -22.76
N ASN A 565 -15.64 -34.85 -23.84
CA ASN A 565 -14.55 -34.62 -24.80
C ASN A 565 -13.70 -33.39 -24.49
N THR A 566 -13.67 -32.93 -23.23
CA THR A 566 -12.95 -31.73 -22.83
C THR A 566 -12.05 -32.01 -21.64
N ILE A 567 -10.79 -31.66 -21.75
CA ILE A 567 -9.83 -31.63 -20.65
C ILE A 567 -9.93 -30.27 -19.98
N LEU A 568 -9.93 -30.25 -18.66
CA LEU A 568 -9.99 -29.05 -17.84
C LEU A 568 -8.75 -28.97 -16.96
N PHE A 569 -8.08 -27.81 -16.98
CA PHE A 569 -7.02 -27.41 -16.07
C PHE A 569 -7.53 -26.29 -15.20
N HIS A 570 -7.25 -26.35 -13.90
CA HIS A 570 -7.58 -25.31 -12.94
C HIS A 570 -6.45 -25.13 -11.93
N GLN A 571 -5.82 -23.99 -11.96
CA GLN A 571 -4.79 -23.56 -11.02
C GLN A 571 -5.34 -22.43 -10.16
N LYS A 572 -5.11 -22.49 -8.84
CA LYS A 572 -5.54 -21.45 -7.91
C LYS A 572 -4.47 -21.18 -6.86
N MET A 573 -4.17 -19.90 -6.65
CA MET A 573 -3.47 -19.39 -5.48
C MET A 573 -4.45 -18.55 -4.66
N GLN A 574 -4.70 -18.94 -3.44
CA GLN A 574 -5.56 -18.22 -2.49
C GLN A 574 -4.72 -17.66 -1.35
N ILE A 575 -4.67 -16.35 -1.22
CA ILE A 575 -3.96 -15.65 -0.15
C ILE A 575 -4.98 -15.19 0.90
N ASN A 576 -4.98 -15.86 2.05
CA ASN A 576 -5.87 -15.56 3.18
C ASN A 576 -5.21 -14.66 4.23
N HIS A 577 -3.88 -14.82 4.42
CA HIS A 577 -3.08 -14.01 5.33
C HIS A 577 -1.96 -13.32 4.57
N ARG A 578 -1.80 -12.03 4.80
CA ARG A 578 -0.90 -11.18 4.00
C ARG A 578 0.57 -11.27 4.41
N ARG A 579 0.87 -11.76 5.63
CA ARG A 579 2.22 -11.73 6.19
C ARG A 579 2.84 -13.12 6.19
N ILE A 580 4.02 -13.24 5.58
CA ILE A 580 4.90 -14.40 5.69
C ILE A 580 6.08 -14.01 6.59
N PRO A 581 6.18 -14.58 7.80
CA PRO A 581 7.35 -14.36 8.64
C PRO A 581 8.63 -14.75 7.92
N ILE A 582 9.70 -13.97 8.09
CA ILE A 582 10.98 -14.19 7.40
C ILE A 582 11.49 -15.63 7.57
N ALA A 583 11.31 -16.22 8.76
CA ALA A 583 11.67 -17.61 9.05
C ALA A 583 10.88 -18.64 8.21
N ASN A 584 9.71 -18.27 7.71
CA ASN A 584 8.83 -19.15 6.93
C ASN A 584 9.02 -19.00 5.41
N ILE A 585 9.73 -17.98 4.94
CA ILE A 585 9.96 -17.73 3.51
C ILE A 585 10.61 -18.92 2.79
N PRO A 586 11.61 -19.61 3.35
CA PRO A 586 12.19 -20.80 2.69
C PRO A 586 11.15 -21.89 2.42
N LYS A 587 10.26 -22.15 3.38
CA LYS A 587 9.18 -23.14 3.22
C LYS A 587 8.14 -22.68 2.20
N TRP A 588 7.78 -21.38 2.19
CA TRP A 588 6.93 -20.80 1.16
C TRP A 588 7.54 -21.01 -0.23
N ASN A 589 8.81 -20.69 -0.41
CA ASN A 589 9.53 -20.86 -1.67
C ASN A 589 9.58 -22.32 -2.14
N GLU A 590 9.77 -23.26 -1.23
CA GLU A 590 9.70 -24.69 -1.54
C GLU A 590 8.28 -25.09 -2.00
N THR A 591 7.26 -24.59 -1.32
CA THR A 591 5.85 -24.87 -1.67
C THR A 591 5.48 -24.30 -3.03
N ILE A 592 5.90 -23.05 -3.34
CA ILE A 592 5.71 -22.45 -4.67
C ILE A 592 6.40 -23.28 -5.75
N SER A 593 7.64 -23.76 -5.52
CA SER A 593 8.34 -24.59 -6.51
C SER A 593 7.57 -25.89 -6.79
N LYS A 594 7.16 -26.62 -5.76
CA LYS A 594 6.39 -27.88 -5.91
C LYS A 594 5.03 -27.65 -6.62
N TRP A 595 4.38 -26.55 -6.30
CA TRP A 595 3.11 -26.18 -6.92
C TRP A 595 3.31 -25.84 -8.42
N LYS A 596 4.35 -25.08 -8.76
CA LYS A 596 4.69 -24.79 -10.16
C LYS A 596 5.01 -26.05 -10.94
N ASP A 597 5.81 -26.96 -10.37
CA ASP A 597 6.15 -28.24 -11.00
C ASP A 597 4.86 -29.03 -11.33
N ALA A 598 3.92 -29.12 -10.36
CA ALA A 598 2.65 -29.79 -10.57
C ALA A 598 1.76 -29.10 -11.63
N CYS A 599 1.81 -27.77 -11.75
CA CYS A 599 1.04 -27.03 -12.75
C CYS A 599 1.63 -27.16 -14.17
N ASN A 600 2.91 -27.43 -14.29
CA ASN A 600 3.64 -27.49 -15.57
C ASN A 600 3.67 -28.89 -16.17
N GLU A 601 3.06 -29.88 -15.51
CA GLU A 601 2.92 -31.22 -16.10
C GLU A 601 2.04 -31.20 -17.36
N GLN A 602 2.41 -32.00 -18.34
CA GLN A 602 1.74 -32.07 -19.64
C GLN A 602 0.69 -33.20 -19.68
N VAL A 603 -0.43 -32.93 -20.28
CA VAL A 603 -1.41 -33.96 -20.67
C VAL A 603 -0.91 -34.64 -21.94
N VAL A 604 -1.01 -35.98 -22.01
CA VAL A 604 -0.65 -36.73 -23.22
C VAL A 604 -1.92 -37.27 -23.91
N LEU A 605 -2.02 -36.96 -25.19
CA LEU A 605 -3.08 -37.46 -26.07
C LEU A 605 -2.48 -38.48 -27.05
N LYS A 606 -3.22 -39.58 -27.30
CA LYS A 606 -2.83 -40.64 -28.20
C LYS A 606 -3.99 -41.00 -29.14
N LYS A 607 -3.68 -41.37 -30.39
CA LYS A 607 -4.67 -41.87 -31.37
C LYS A 607 -5.25 -43.21 -30.99
#